data_ed82f56adc9a2ea26abc9f9606884760
#
_entry.id   ed82f56adc9a2ea26abc9f9606884760
#
_cell.length_a   1.000
_cell.length_b   1.000
_cell.length_c   1.000
_cell.angle_alpha   90.00
_cell.angle_beta   90.00
_cell.angle_gamma   90.00
#
_symmetry.space_group_name_H-M   'P 1'
#
loop_
_entity.id
_entity.type
_entity.pdbx_description
1 polymer ?
#
loop_
_entity_poly.entity_id
_entity_poly.type
_entity_poly.pdbx_seq_one_letter_code
_entity_poly.pdbx_strand_id
1 'polypeptide(L)'
;GPIFSGYKVDGRKVMVSFEKESLFGGLMVGSKGMAKDYREPGKFVEPARPTPGDKLNHFRVCGADRKWHAAEAVIVGDTVVVSSGKVPAPIGVQYAYNAVPENSNLYNQAGLPATPFAVIDGELIFEEDDLEKVAALKAKYAQYTDPDYPILQVAEYYRDGVVLQRNHPIQVWGHANQAVKVTVTLDDATESAVATDLQQWSVTFPARKASTKPITMTVTSSHDHNRAVKNILIGDVWYLTGSTLLTSEWAYNQRDKEADLPRAMPLVREFCRKTSASAFATPRKRRFETGGGKYRSYWLSADYSKERNGVTMFAYEFAKALNRPGIPQGFITMSSGRGGRNRQLASPLSWTSFQGVRNVKNPAFKSRLEELFLQFPNSKVAKKAVASHLEEVKVFTQSITEAGKRGADPSSFALKAPSFPEAGKGGTVASDTIPTYAYNWCVSPLTPMGVSGVIWIPSESNLGEDPKDYSAELEIYAKSLPGTYGQKKVQFLYAQPASSLVEGITSPKIPGSKNTSFDQWPKSLKSIAVALAKLTK
;
A
#
# COMPACT_ATOMS: atom_id res chain seq x y z
N GLY A 1 18.61 -17.59 -15.06
CA GLY A 1 19.10 -18.98 -15.10
C GLY A 1 18.29 -19.81 -16.08
N PRO A 2 18.65 -21.09 -16.31
CA PRO A 2 17.91 -21.98 -17.19
C PRO A 2 16.43 -22.09 -16.79
N ILE A 3 15.53 -21.81 -17.73
CA ILE A 3 14.08 -21.88 -17.54
C ILE A 3 13.57 -23.13 -18.24
N PHE A 4 12.86 -23.98 -17.51
CA PHE A 4 12.28 -25.19 -18.08
C PHE A 4 11.32 -24.87 -19.22
N SER A 5 11.50 -25.51 -20.39
CA SER A 5 10.63 -25.35 -21.56
C SER A 5 9.83 -26.60 -21.92
N GLY A 6 10.28 -27.78 -21.46
CA GLY A 6 9.60 -29.01 -21.74
C GLY A 6 10.47 -30.26 -21.49
N TYR A 7 9.88 -31.44 -21.73
CA TYR A 7 10.61 -32.69 -21.67
C TYR A 7 10.10 -33.70 -22.72
N LYS A 8 10.94 -34.67 -23.05
CA LYS A 8 10.60 -35.80 -23.92
C LYS A 8 11.05 -37.09 -23.26
N VAL A 9 10.19 -38.09 -23.26
CA VAL A 9 10.52 -39.41 -22.78
C VAL A 9 11.05 -40.27 -23.95
N ASP A 10 12.17 -40.92 -23.74
CA ASP A 10 12.77 -41.90 -24.66
C ASP A 10 13.15 -43.16 -23.86
N GLY A 11 12.27 -44.17 -23.92
CA GLY A 11 12.38 -45.38 -23.14
C GLY A 11 12.44 -45.09 -21.62
N ARG A 12 13.60 -45.38 -21.00
CA ARG A 12 13.82 -45.14 -19.56
C ARG A 12 14.37 -43.76 -19.22
N LYS A 13 14.59 -42.91 -20.22
CA LYS A 13 15.23 -41.61 -20.08
C LYS A 13 14.22 -40.50 -20.30
N VAL A 14 14.42 -39.42 -19.57
CA VAL A 14 13.70 -38.16 -19.75
C VAL A 14 14.72 -37.12 -20.20
N MET A 15 14.50 -36.52 -21.36
CA MET A 15 15.29 -35.41 -21.87
C MET A 15 14.60 -34.12 -21.52
N VAL A 16 15.20 -33.30 -20.65
CA VAL A 16 14.69 -32.03 -20.18
C VAL A 16 15.28 -30.89 -21.02
N SER A 17 14.42 -30.05 -21.55
CA SER A 17 14.79 -28.88 -22.36
C SER A 17 14.54 -27.59 -21.62
N PHE A 18 15.30 -26.56 -22.01
CA PHE A 18 15.23 -25.22 -21.42
C PHE A 18 15.02 -24.17 -22.51
N GLU A 19 14.47 -23.01 -22.15
CA GLU A 19 14.36 -21.87 -23.05
C GLU A 19 15.74 -21.43 -23.52
N LYS A 20 15.95 -21.38 -24.83
CA LYS A 20 17.26 -21.12 -25.44
C LYS A 20 17.88 -19.81 -24.97
N GLU A 21 17.06 -18.77 -24.85
CA GLU A 21 17.48 -17.44 -24.39
C GLU A 21 17.94 -17.43 -22.93
N SER A 22 17.50 -18.43 -22.12
CA SER A 22 17.84 -18.54 -20.71
C SER A 22 19.19 -19.23 -20.46
N LEU A 23 19.79 -19.84 -21.48
CA LEU A 23 20.99 -20.67 -21.35
C LEU A 23 22.28 -19.84 -21.31
N PHE A 24 22.34 -18.68 -21.94
CA PHE A 24 23.50 -17.81 -21.94
C PHE A 24 24.84 -18.55 -22.18
N GLY A 25 24.89 -19.29 -23.28
CA GLY A 25 26.09 -20.06 -23.67
C GLY A 25 26.05 -21.56 -23.32
N GLY A 26 25.01 -22.05 -22.65
CA GLY A 26 24.79 -23.45 -22.35
C GLY A 26 24.60 -23.76 -20.87
N LEU A 27 24.49 -25.03 -20.55
CA LEU A 27 24.33 -25.55 -19.19
C LEU A 27 25.69 -25.91 -18.57
N MET A 28 25.80 -25.81 -17.26
CA MET A 28 26.96 -26.31 -16.51
C MET A 28 26.55 -26.88 -15.15
N VAL A 29 27.34 -27.84 -14.67
CA VAL A 29 27.35 -28.19 -13.26
C VAL A 29 28.26 -27.20 -12.54
N GLY A 30 27.78 -26.61 -11.48
CA GLY A 30 28.55 -25.58 -10.79
C GLY A 30 28.26 -25.51 -9.30
N SER A 31 29.10 -24.82 -8.56
CA SER A 31 28.86 -24.50 -7.16
C SER A 31 28.97 -23.02 -6.91
N LYS A 32 28.08 -22.50 -6.07
CA LYS A 32 28.11 -21.14 -5.59
C LYS A 32 28.72 -21.13 -4.20
N GLY A 33 29.81 -20.39 -4.03
CA GLY A 33 30.29 -20.10 -2.69
C GLY A 33 29.21 -19.38 -1.91
N MET A 34 28.75 -19.98 -0.80
CA MET A 34 27.81 -19.30 0.08
C MET A 34 28.46 -18.03 0.61
N ALA A 35 27.86 -16.86 0.36
CA ALA A 35 28.21 -15.65 1.09
C ALA A 35 27.94 -15.93 2.58
N LYS A 36 28.97 -15.87 3.41
CA LYS A 36 28.87 -16.17 4.86
C LYS A 36 27.90 -15.24 5.59
N ASP A 37 27.59 -14.09 5.02
CA ASP A 37 26.59 -13.19 5.58
C ASP A 37 25.95 -12.33 4.47
N TYR A 38 24.69 -12.59 4.16
CA TYR A 38 23.90 -11.79 3.22
C TYR A 38 23.58 -10.37 3.75
N ARG A 39 23.98 -10.06 5.00
CA ARG A 39 23.73 -8.78 5.67
C ARG A 39 24.85 -7.78 5.51
N GLU A 40 25.98 -8.18 4.90
CA GLU A 40 27.07 -7.24 4.64
C GLU A 40 26.82 -6.46 3.33
N PRO A 41 26.52 -5.16 3.40
CA PRO A 41 26.35 -4.33 2.20
C PRO A 41 27.63 -4.33 1.37
N GLY A 42 27.54 -4.63 0.08
CA GLY A 42 28.66 -4.54 -0.87
C GLY A 42 29.41 -5.84 -1.16
N LYS A 43 29.06 -6.99 -0.56
CA LYS A 43 29.54 -8.29 -1.02
C LYS A 43 28.68 -8.77 -2.18
N PHE A 44 29.21 -8.62 -3.39
CA PHE A 44 28.61 -9.23 -4.58
C PHE A 44 28.57 -10.74 -4.41
N VAL A 45 27.44 -11.34 -4.75
CA VAL A 45 27.33 -12.78 -4.88
C VAL A 45 28.10 -13.16 -6.14
N GLU A 46 29.25 -13.82 -5.98
CA GLU A 46 30.01 -14.33 -7.12
C GLU A 46 29.16 -15.29 -7.97
N PRO A 47 29.26 -15.23 -9.29
CA PRO A 47 28.61 -16.22 -10.15
C PRO A 47 29.10 -17.62 -9.78
N ALA A 48 28.25 -18.63 -10.03
CA ALA A 48 28.63 -20.00 -9.79
C ALA A 48 29.85 -20.39 -10.65
N ARG A 49 30.78 -21.10 -10.03
CA ARG A 49 31.97 -21.62 -10.73
C ARG A 49 31.68 -23.01 -11.24
N PRO A 50 32.12 -23.38 -12.46
CA PRO A 50 32.02 -24.74 -12.96
C PRO A 50 32.70 -25.75 -12.03
N THR A 51 32.05 -26.87 -11.78
CA THR A 51 32.59 -28.01 -11.05
C THR A 51 32.53 -29.23 -11.96
N PRO A 52 33.40 -29.33 -12.99
CA PRO A 52 33.39 -30.43 -13.93
C PRO A 52 33.72 -31.76 -13.21
N GLY A 53 32.86 -32.74 -13.43
CA GLY A 53 32.96 -34.03 -12.75
C GLY A 53 32.00 -34.24 -11.59
N ASP A 54 31.40 -33.20 -11.05
CA ASP A 54 30.33 -33.35 -10.08
C ASP A 54 29.06 -33.88 -10.73
N LYS A 55 28.30 -34.68 -9.98
CA LYS A 55 26.98 -35.18 -10.42
C LYS A 55 25.92 -34.07 -10.21
N LEU A 56 24.97 -33.98 -11.16
CA LEU A 56 23.80 -33.15 -10.97
C LEU A 56 22.93 -33.66 -9.82
N ASN A 57 22.51 -32.74 -8.95
CA ASN A 57 21.69 -33.00 -7.78
C ASN A 57 20.20 -32.70 -8.03
N HIS A 58 19.34 -33.17 -7.12
CA HIS A 58 17.93 -32.81 -7.02
C HIS A 58 17.04 -33.15 -8.21
N PHE A 59 17.49 -34.01 -9.14
CA PHE A 59 16.60 -34.56 -10.14
C PHE A 59 15.87 -35.78 -9.60
N ARG A 60 14.58 -35.85 -9.90
CA ARG A 60 13.72 -37.01 -9.61
C ARG A 60 12.84 -37.31 -10.82
N VAL A 61 12.43 -38.55 -10.96
CA VAL A 61 11.44 -38.98 -11.95
C VAL A 61 10.35 -39.79 -11.27
N CYS A 62 9.15 -39.79 -11.85
CA CYS A 62 8.05 -40.67 -11.41
C CYS A 62 7.48 -41.47 -12.56
N GLY A 63 6.95 -42.66 -12.23
CA GLY A 63 6.18 -43.51 -13.13
C GLY A 63 4.68 -43.37 -12.93
N ALA A 64 3.90 -44.35 -13.47
CA ALA A 64 2.43 -44.33 -13.37
C ALA A 64 1.89 -44.33 -11.94
N ASP A 65 2.69 -44.77 -10.97
CA ASP A 65 2.37 -44.72 -9.53
C ASP A 65 2.48 -43.29 -8.93
N ARG A 66 2.97 -42.33 -9.73
CA ARG A 66 3.21 -40.93 -9.35
C ARG A 66 4.13 -40.74 -8.14
N LYS A 67 4.93 -41.74 -7.78
CA LYS A 67 5.92 -41.61 -6.70
C LYS A 67 7.25 -41.15 -7.24
N TRP A 68 7.81 -40.11 -6.59
CA TRP A 68 9.07 -39.51 -6.99
C TRP A 68 10.28 -40.30 -6.49
N HIS A 69 11.12 -40.73 -7.40
CA HIS A 69 12.37 -41.43 -7.13
C HIS A 69 13.57 -40.59 -7.54
N ALA A 70 14.63 -40.62 -6.74
CA ALA A 70 15.89 -40.00 -7.10
C ALA A 70 16.39 -40.53 -8.45
N ALA A 71 16.92 -39.64 -9.26
CA ALA A 71 17.38 -39.91 -10.59
C ALA A 71 18.81 -39.43 -10.82
N GLU A 72 19.55 -40.15 -11.68
CA GLU A 72 20.80 -39.66 -12.23
C GLU A 72 20.50 -38.72 -13.40
N ALA A 73 21.28 -37.62 -13.47
CA ALA A 73 21.11 -36.60 -14.49
C ALA A 73 22.45 -36.19 -15.06
N VAL A 74 22.51 -36.00 -16.38
CA VAL A 74 23.70 -35.64 -17.13
C VAL A 74 23.37 -34.56 -18.15
N ILE A 75 24.20 -33.52 -18.25
CA ILE A 75 24.08 -32.51 -19.30
C ILE A 75 24.53 -33.09 -20.63
N VAL A 76 23.69 -32.99 -21.65
CA VAL A 76 24.02 -33.36 -23.03
C VAL A 76 23.64 -32.19 -23.95
N GLY A 77 24.64 -31.42 -24.35
CA GLY A 77 24.41 -30.12 -25.05
C GLY A 77 23.57 -29.17 -24.21
N ASP A 78 22.47 -28.69 -24.76
CA ASP A 78 21.53 -27.77 -24.13
C ASP A 78 20.37 -28.48 -23.37
N THR A 79 20.51 -29.79 -23.12
CA THR A 79 19.51 -30.59 -22.43
C THR A 79 20.09 -31.34 -21.24
N VAL A 80 19.22 -31.78 -20.34
CA VAL A 80 19.58 -32.68 -19.24
C VAL A 80 18.88 -34.01 -19.45
N VAL A 81 19.67 -35.09 -19.55
CA VAL A 81 19.15 -36.47 -19.64
C VAL A 81 19.05 -37.04 -18.23
N VAL A 82 17.86 -37.43 -17.83
CA VAL A 82 17.51 -37.90 -16.48
C VAL A 82 17.01 -39.35 -16.55
N SER A 83 17.46 -40.21 -15.62
CA SER A 83 16.99 -41.58 -15.55
C SER A 83 17.08 -42.17 -14.13
N SER A 84 16.22 -43.13 -13.81
CA SER A 84 16.28 -43.89 -12.56
C SER A 84 16.05 -45.38 -12.80
N GLY A 85 16.88 -46.20 -12.18
CA GLY A 85 16.70 -47.67 -12.24
C GLY A 85 15.38 -48.13 -11.60
N LYS A 86 14.78 -47.31 -10.76
CA LYS A 86 13.50 -47.60 -10.09
C LYS A 86 12.27 -47.23 -10.92
N VAL A 87 12.44 -46.47 -12.03
CA VAL A 87 11.33 -46.00 -12.87
C VAL A 87 11.61 -46.37 -14.33
N PRO A 88 11.18 -47.56 -14.76
CA PRO A 88 11.45 -48.02 -16.11
C PRO A 88 10.62 -47.31 -17.20
N ALA A 89 9.49 -46.73 -16.84
CA ALA A 89 8.60 -45.93 -17.71
C ALA A 89 8.25 -44.62 -17.04
N PRO A 90 9.11 -43.59 -17.15
CA PRO A 90 8.86 -42.29 -16.52
C PRO A 90 7.74 -41.55 -17.25
N ILE A 91 6.87 -40.91 -16.48
CA ILE A 91 5.83 -39.99 -16.96
C ILE A 91 6.04 -38.58 -16.46
N GLY A 92 6.97 -38.37 -15.52
CA GLY A 92 7.24 -37.04 -14.96
C GLY A 92 8.69 -36.88 -14.53
N VAL A 93 9.10 -35.62 -14.43
CA VAL A 93 10.43 -35.22 -14.00
C VAL A 93 10.35 -33.94 -13.17
N GLN A 94 11.20 -33.82 -12.14
CA GLN A 94 11.33 -32.61 -11.34
C GLN A 94 12.80 -32.30 -11.08
N TYR A 95 13.09 -31.00 -10.87
CA TYR A 95 14.39 -30.50 -10.44
C TYR A 95 14.21 -29.50 -9.30
N ALA A 96 14.99 -29.71 -8.22
CA ALA A 96 15.07 -28.79 -7.06
C ALA A 96 13.70 -28.36 -6.50
N TYR A 97 12.68 -29.20 -6.69
CA TYR A 97 11.29 -28.92 -6.32
C TYR A 97 11.01 -29.42 -4.89
N ASN A 98 11.55 -28.68 -3.92
CA ASN A 98 11.32 -28.86 -2.49
C ASN A 98 11.52 -27.54 -1.76
N ALA A 99 11.08 -27.45 -0.49
CA ALA A 99 11.09 -26.22 0.29
C ALA A 99 12.50 -25.61 0.48
N VAL A 100 13.55 -26.47 0.56
CA VAL A 100 14.94 -26.02 0.73
C VAL A 100 15.84 -26.95 -0.10
N PRO A 101 16.06 -26.66 -1.41
CA PRO A 101 16.93 -27.45 -2.27
C PRO A 101 18.40 -27.13 -2.02
N GLU A 102 18.94 -27.60 -0.88
CA GLU A 102 20.34 -27.36 -0.54
C GLU A 102 21.30 -27.93 -1.59
N ASN A 103 22.31 -27.15 -1.99
CA ASN A 103 23.33 -27.55 -2.96
C ASN A 103 22.80 -27.91 -4.36
N SER A 104 21.69 -27.32 -4.81
CA SER A 104 21.30 -27.42 -6.21
C SER A 104 22.39 -26.83 -7.10
N ASN A 105 22.77 -27.57 -8.15
CA ASN A 105 24.02 -27.34 -8.88
C ASN A 105 23.89 -27.28 -10.42
N LEU A 106 22.68 -27.11 -10.94
CA LEU A 106 22.46 -26.80 -12.36
C LEU A 106 22.43 -25.31 -12.60
N TYR A 107 23.31 -24.83 -13.46
CA TYR A 107 23.47 -23.40 -13.80
C TYR A 107 23.58 -23.22 -15.32
N ASN A 108 23.39 -22.00 -15.79
CA ASN A 108 23.85 -21.62 -17.13
C ASN A 108 25.31 -21.13 -17.09
N GLN A 109 25.90 -20.91 -18.25
CA GLN A 109 27.30 -20.44 -18.37
C GLN A 109 27.51 -19.03 -17.78
N ALA A 110 26.46 -18.24 -17.59
CA ALA A 110 26.54 -16.97 -16.88
C ALA A 110 26.53 -17.12 -15.33
N GLY A 111 26.48 -18.37 -14.81
CA GLY A 111 26.51 -18.64 -13.36
C GLY A 111 25.18 -18.41 -12.66
N LEU A 112 24.07 -18.36 -13.39
CA LEU A 112 22.71 -18.23 -12.81
C LEU A 112 22.08 -19.62 -12.62
N PRO A 113 21.48 -19.92 -11.46
CA PRO A 113 20.88 -21.20 -11.15
C PRO A 113 19.63 -21.48 -12.00
N ALA A 114 19.41 -22.75 -12.33
CA ALA A 114 18.18 -23.18 -12.98
C ALA A 114 16.97 -23.01 -12.05
N THR A 115 15.84 -22.61 -12.62
CA THR A 115 14.57 -22.51 -11.90
C THR A 115 14.08 -23.91 -11.50
N PRO A 116 13.57 -24.10 -10.27
CA PRO A 116 12.90 -25.34 -9.89
C PRO A 116 11.67 -25.61 -10.74
N PHE A 117 11.43 -26.88 -11.04
CA PHE A 117 10.22 -27.31 -11.75
C PHE A 117 9.81 -28.73 -11.36
N ALA A 118 8.53 -29.03 -11.52
CA ALA A 118 7.99 -30.39 -11.52
C ALA A 118 6.92 -30.51 -12.61
N VAL A 119 6.93 -31.63 -13.35
CA VAL A 119 6.00 -31.87 -14.45
C VAL A 119 5.64 -33.35 -14.50
N ILE A 120 4.36 -33.66 -14.69
CA ILE A 120 3.83 -35.02 -14.93
C ILE A 120 2.86 -34.93 -16.10
N ASP A 121 2.94 -35.89 -17.03
CA ASP A 121 2.06 -36.00 -18.20
C ASP A 121 1.99 -34.67 -19.02
N GLY A 122 3.09 -33.88 -19.03
CA GLY A 122 3.17 -32.61 -19.74
C GLY A 122 2.62 -31.40 -18.95
N GLU A 123 2.01 -31.61 -17.80
CA GLU A 123 1.48 -30.55 -16.96
C GLU A 123 2.45 -30.18 -15.83
N LEU A 124 2.71 -28.89 -15.67
CA LEU A 124 3.49 -28.37 -14.54
C LEU A 124 2.72 -28.59 -13.23
N ILE A 125 3.41 -29.14 -12.24
CA ILE A 125 2.85 -29.38 -10.91
C ILE A 125 3.34 -28.29 -9.96
N PHE A 126 2.42 -27.71 -9.26
CA PHE A 126 2.68 -26.75 -8.19
C PHE A 126 2.32 -27.41 -6.86
N GLU A 127 3.34 -27.89 -6.14
CA GLU A 127 3.28 -28.56 -4.82
C GLU A 127 2.19 -29.62 -4.60
N GLU A 128 2.65 -30.87 -4.45
CA GLU A 128 1.81 -32.06 -4.33
C GLU A 128 1.06 -32.22 -3.00
N ASP A 129 1.33 -31.39 -1.98
CA ASP A 129 0.92 -31.76 -0.62
C ASP A 129 -0.52 -31.39 -0.25
N ASP A 130 -1.28 -30.75 -1.13
CA ASP A 130 -2.69 -30.58 -0.86
C ASP A 130 -3.46 -29.98 -2.05
N LEU A 131 -3.91 -30.80 -2.96
CA LEU A 131 -4.85 -30.37 -4.01
C LEU A 131 -6.07 -29.66 -3.40
N GLU A 132 -6.50 -30.10 -2.20
CA GLU A 132 -7.56 -29.41 -1.45
C GLU A 132 -7.08 -28.05 -0.91
N LYS A 133 -5.86 -27.93 -0.38
CA LYS A 133 -5.31 -26.64 0.05
C LYS A 133 -5.02 -25.71 -1.13
N VAL A 134 -4.50 -26.25 -2.23
CA VAL A 134 -4.30 -25.47 -3.47
C VAL A 134 -5.64 -25.03 -4.05
N ALA A 135 -6.66 -25.90 -4.08
CA ALA A 135 -8.02 -25.52 -4.48
C ALA A 135 -8.62 -24.49 -3.53
N ALA A 136 -8.46 -24.66 -2.22
CA ALA A 136 -8.89 -23.70 -1.22
C ALA A 136 -8.12 -22.35 -1.31
N LEU A 137 -6.82 -22.39 -1.61
CA LEU A 137 -6.02 -21.20 -1.87
C LEU A 137 -6.42 -20.53 -3.20
N LYS A 138 -6.60 -21.31 -4.28
CA LYS A 138 -7.12 -20.79 -5.55
C LYS A 138 -8.51 -20.16 -5.35
N ALA A 139 -9.42 -20.82 -4.66
CA ALA A 139 -10.73 -20.28 -4.33
C ALA A 139 -10.62 -19.00 -3.45
N LYS A 140 -9.73 -19.00 -2.46
CA LYS A 140 -9.46 -17.84 -1.60
C LYS A 140 -8.87 -16.66 -2.36
N TYR A 141 -8.05 -16.92 -3.36
CA TYR A 141 -7.36 -15.89 -4.15
C TYR A 141 -8.01 -15.63 -5.51
N ALA A 142 -9.06 -16.38 -5.89
CA ALA A 142 -9.80 -16.18 -7.14
C ALA A 142 -10.27 -14.74 -7.32
N GLN A 143 -10.69 -14.09 -6.23
CA GLN A 143 -11.03 -12.66 -6.23
C GLN A 143 -9.90 -11.73 -6.70
N TYR A 144 -8.65 -12.21 -6.76
CA TYR A 144 -7.48 -11.43 -7.18
C TYR A 144 -6.90 -11.90 -8.52
N THR A 145 -7.19 -13.13 -8.94
CA THR A 145 -6.57 -13.80 -10.11
C THR A 145 -7.58 -14.17 -11.18
N ASP A 146 -8.84 -14.40 -10.82
CA ASP A 146 -9.92 -14.68 -11.75
C ASP A 146 -10.51 -13.37 -12.27
N PRO A 147 -10.38 -13.03 -13.57
CA PRO A 147 -10.96 -11.81 -14.12
C PRO A 147 -12.50 -11.78 -14.04
N ASP A 148 -13.13 -12.95 -13.99
CA ASP A 148 -14.60 -13.09 -13.92
C ASP A 148 -15.12 -13.22 -12.49
N TYR A 149 -14.21 -13.23 -11.49
CA TYR A 149 -14.64 -13.28 -10.08
C TYR A 149 -15.53 -12.08 -9.76
N PRO A 150 -16.75 -12.33 -9.26
CA PRO A 150 -17.68 -11.25 -9.03
C PRO A 150 -17.21 -10.31 -7.92
N ILE A 151 -16.98 -9.06 -8.27
CA ILE A 151 -16.53 -8.02 -7.36
C ILE A 151 -17.67 -7.03 -7.12
N LEU A 152 -18.05 -6.85 -5.87
CA LEU A 152 -18.82 -5.70 -5.42
C LEU A 152 -18.25 -5.20 -4.09
N GLN A 153 -17.59 -4.07 -4.15
CA GLN A 153 -16.95 -3.46 -2.99
C GLN A 153 -17.42 -2.02 -2.83
N VAL A 154 -17.62 -1.61 -1.59
CA VAL A 154 -17.96 -0.24 -1.21
C VAL A 154 -16.77 0.35 -0.46
N ALA A 155 -16.48 1.63 -0.64
CA ALA A 155 -15.35 2.29 0.02
C ALA A 155 -15.36 2.05 1.54
N GLU A 156 -14.17 1.89 2.11
CA GLU A 156 -13.95 1.53 3.52
C GLU A 156 -14.66 2.47 4.52
N TYR A 157 -14.89 3.69 4.11
CA TYR A 157 -15.63 4.69 4.87
C TYR A 157 -17.07 4.27 5.21
N TYR A 158 -17.75 3.56 4.30
CA TYR A 158 -19.14 3.13 4.46
C TYR A 158 -19.21 1.84 5.26
N ARG A 159 -19.38 2.00 6.57
CA ARG A 159 -19.61 0.93 7.55
C ARG A 159 -20.80 1.27 8.40
N ASP A 160 -21.36 0.26 9.05
CA ASP A 160 -22.43 0.45 10.02
C ASP A 160 -22.03 1.52 11.03
N GLY A 161 -22.93 2.45 11.26
CA GLY A 161 -22.68 3.57 12.15
C GLY A 161 -22.07 4.80 11.50
N VAL A 162 -21.82 4.83 10.20
CA VAL A 162 -21.23 5.98 9.51
C VAL A 162 -22.04 7.26 9.72
N VAL A 163 -21.34 8.39 9.87
CA VAL A 163 -21.94 9.73 9.78
C VAL A 163 -21.58 10.32 8.42
N LEU A 164 -22.59 10.69 7.64
CA LEU A 164 -22.45 11.35 6.35
C LEU A 164 -22.58 12.86 6.51
N GLN A 165 -21.78 13.63 5.77
CA GLN A 165 -21.78 15.08 5.83
C GLN A 165 -23.13 15.67 5.40
N ARG A 166 -23.76 16.45 6.29
CA ARG A 166 -24.99 17.22 6.00
C ARG A 166 -24.72 18.38 5.05
N ASN A 167 -25.78 18.86 4.37
CA ASN A 167 -25.75 20.03 3.49
C ASN A 167 -24.68 19.98 2.39
N HIS A 168 -24.27 18.76 2.02
CA HIS A 168 -23.32 18.48 0.96
C HIS A 168 -23.82 17.26 0.16
N PRO A 169 -23.64 17.22 -1.17
CA PRO A 169 -23.94 16.03 -1.95
C PRO A 169 -23.24 14.79 -1.37
N ILE A 170 -23.97 13.69 -1.26
CA ILE A 170 -23.46 12.44 -0.70
C ILE A 170 -22.97 11.59 -1.86
N GLN A 171 -21.67 11.47 -2.00
CA GLN A 171 -21.06 10.63 -3.01
C GLN A 171 -20.74 9.26 -2.42
N VAL A 172 -21.20 8.18 -3.07
CA VAL A 172 -20.92 6.78 -2.70
C VAL A 172 -20.14 6.14 -3.82
N TRP A 173 -19.05 5.46 -3.50
CA TRP A 173 -18.16 4.86 -4.49
C TRP A 173 -17.61 3.52 -4.06
N GLY A 174 -17.06 2.80 -5.04
CA GLY A 174 -16.48 1.49 -4.81
C GLY A 174 -15.87 0.88 -6.07
N HIS A 175 -15.73 -0.45 -6.03
CA HIS A 175 -15.29 -1.24 -7.19
C HIS A 175 -16.31 -2.33 -7.50
N ALA A 176 -16.43 -2.64 -8.80
CA ALA A 176 -17.17 -3.77 -9.34
C ALA A 176 -16.46 -4.24 -10.61
N ASN A 177 -16.78 -5.43 -11.11
CA ASN A 177 -16.27 -5.87 -12.40
C ASN A 177 -16.63 -4.84 -13.49
N GLN A 178 -15.78 -4.72 -14.49
CA GLN A 178 -15.99 -3.81 -15.63
C GLN A 178 -17.38 -4.00 -16.25
N ALA A 179 -18.01 -2.91 -16.64
CA ALA A 179 -19.33 -2.86 -17.25
C ALA A 179 -20.50 -3.37 -16.38
N VAL A 180 -20.26 -3.73 -15.12
CA VAL A 180 -21.33 -4.14 -14.20
C VAL A 180 -22.11 -2.90 -13.74
N LYS A 181 -23.43 -2.98 -13.82
CA LYS A 181 -24.33 -1.96 -13.24
C LYS A 181 -24.39 -2.15 -11.74
N VAL A 182 -24.08 -1.09 -11.01
CA VAL A 182 -24.21 -1.00 -9.55
C VAL A 182 -25.35 -0.05 -9.22
N THR A 183 -26.24 -0.49 -8.35
CA THR A 183 -27.37 0.30 -7.85
C THR A 183 -27.21 0.53 -6.36
N VAL A 184 -27.30 1.78 -5.94
CA VAL A 184 -27.23 2.19 -4.53
C VAL A 184 -28.55 2.79 -4.14
N THR A 185 -29.15 2.26 -3.07
CA THR A 185 -30.35 2.83 -2.44
C THR A 185 -29.96 3.38 -1.07
N LEU A 186 -30.10 4.69 -0.88
CA LEU A 186 -29.85 5.38 0.38
C LEU A 186 -31.18 5.85 0.95
N ASP A 187 -31.72 5.09 1.92
CA ASP A 187 -33.06 5.29 2.49
C ASP A 187 -34.14 5.23 1.40
N ASP A 188 -34.65 6.38 0.98
CA ASP A 188 -35.74 6.57 0.01
C ASP A 188 -35.25 6.88 -1.43
N ALA A 189 -33.97 7.13 -1.62
CA ALA A 189 -33.41 7.53 -2.91
C ALA A 189 -32.55 6.42 -3.52
N THR A 190 -32.63 6.26 -4.85
CA THR A 190 -31.88 5.24 -5.58
C THR A 190 -31.14 5.88 -6.76
N GLU A 191 -29.86 5.55 -6.86
CA GLU A 191 -28.98 5.95 -7.95
C GLU A 191 -28.22 4.75 -8.52
N SER A 192 -27.80 4.83 -9.78
CA SER A 192 -27.06 3.73 -10.43
C SER A 192 -25.89 4.26 -11.24
N ALA A 193 -24.83 3.44 -11.33
CA ALA A 193 -23.68 3.69 -12.19
C ALA A 193 -23.19 2.38 -12.80
N VAL A 194 -22.52 2.48 -13.94
CA VAL A 194 -21.81 1.35 -14.56
C VAL A 194 -20.33 1.45 -14.19
N ALA A 195 -19.76 0.35 -13.76
CA ALA A 195 -18.34 0.31 -13.43
C ALA A 195 -17.47 0.51 -14.67
N THR A 196 -16.46 1.35 -14.54
CA THR A 196 -15.53 1.71 -15.61
C THR A 196 -14.57 0.56 -15.97
N ASP A 197 -13.74 0.76 -16.99
CA ASP A 197 -12.59 -0.10 -17.35
C ASP A 197 -11.58 -0.24 -16.21
N LEU A 198 -11.51 0.72 -15.30
CA LEU A 198 -10.72 0.65 -14.07
C LEU A 198 -11.48 -0.01 -12.91
N GLN A 199 -12.61 -0.67 -13.18
CA GLN A 199 -13.47 -1.32 -12.19
C GLN A 199 -13.98 -0.36 -11.09
N GLN A 200 -14.12 0.92 -11.38
CA GLN A 200 -14.57 1.94 -10.44
C GLN A 200 -16.01 2.35 -10.75
N TRP A 201 -16.80 2.51 -9.71
CA TRP A 201 -18.14 3.09 -9.80
C TRP A 201 -18.34 4.17 -8.75
N SER A 202 -19.19 5.14 -9.04
CA SER A 202 -19.64 6.13 -8.08
C SER A 202 -21.02 6.65 -8.44
N VAL A 203 -21.80 6.97 -7.41
CA VAL A 203 -23.09 7.63 -7.50
C VAL A 203 -23.13 8.83 -6.58
N THR A 204 -24.01 9.79 -6.85
CA THR A 204 -24.11 11.01 -6.05
C THR A 204 -25.57 11.28 -5.70
N PHE A 205 -25.86 11.37 -4.41
CA PHE A 205 -27.18 11.74 -3.90
C PHE A 205 -27.23 13.23 -3.56
N PRO A 206 -28.42 13.84 -3.62
CA PRO A 206 -28.63 15.22 -3.16
C PRO A 206 -28.20 15.42 -1.69
N ALA A 207 -27.84 16.66 -1.37
CA ALA A 207 -27.52 17.05 0.00
C ALA A 207 -28.71 16.81 0.94
N ARG A 208 -28.43 16.28 2.12
CA ARG A 208 -29.43 16.05 3.18
C ARG A 208 -29.20 16.97 4.38
N LYS A 209 -30.28 17.35 5.08
CA LYS A 209 -30.20 18.04 6.36
C LYS A 209 -29.76 17.07 7.47
N ALA A 210 -29.29 17.61 8.60
CA ALA A 210 -28.96 16.79 9.76
C ALA A 210 -30.15 15.94 10.21
N SER A 211 -29.87 14.69 10.58
CA SER A 211 -30.87 13.75 11.07
C SER A 211 -30.29 12.81 12.11
N THR A 212 -30.98 12.68 13.23
CA THR A 212 -30.70 11.68 14.27
C THR A 212 -31.42 10.35 14.02
N LYS A 213 -32.34 10.31 13.03
CA LYS A 213 -33.03 9.07 12.62
C LYS A 213 -32.05 8.23 11.81
N PRO A 214 -31.73 7.02 12.24
CA PRO A 214 -30.85 6.14 11.48
C PRO A 214 -31.48 5.71 10.15
N ILE A 215 -30.70 5.73 9.09
CA ILE A 215 -31.08 5.22 7.77
C ILE A 215 -30.18 4.06 7.35
N THR A 216 -30.57 3.36 6.29
CA THR A 216 -29.81 2.24 5.71
C THR A 216 -29.44 2.55 4.27
N MET A 217 -28.28 2.10 3.86
CA MET A 217 -27.83 2.08 2.47
C MET A 217 -27.69 0.63 2.02
N THR A 218 -28.24 0.31 0.84
CA THR A 218 -28.00 -0.97 0.16
C THR A 218 -27.29 -0.73 -1.15
N VAL A 219 -26.34 -1.59 -1.47
CA VAL A 219 -25.61 -1.56 -2.73
C VAL A 219 -25.76 -2.93 -3.37
N THR A 220 -26.26 -2.97 -4.59
CA THR A 220 -26.49 -4.19 -5.36
C THR A 220 -25.78 -4.13 -6.69
N SER A 221 -25.42 -5.27 -7.22
CA SER A 221 -24.87 -5.38 -8.58
C SER A 221 -25.75 -6.24 -9.47
N SER A 222 -25.63 -6.06 -10.79
CA SER A 222 -26.30 -6.94 -11.76
C SER A 222 -25.81 -8.40 -11.73
N HIS A 223 -24.82 -8.73 -10.91
CA HIS A 223 -24.32 -10.08 -10.66
C HIS A 223 -24.78 -10.63 -9.30
N ASP A 224 -25.96 -10.22 -8.83
CA ASP A 224 -26.62 -10.70 -7.59
C ASP A 224 -25.81 -10.51 -6.28
N HIS A 225 -24.79 -9.66 -6.28
CA HIS A 225 -24.09 -9.30 -5.06
C HIS A 225 -24.75 -8.10 -4.39
N ASN A 226 -24.81 -8.16 -3.07
CA ASN A 226 -25.35 -7.07 -2.27
C ASN A 226 -24.45 -6.73 -1.07
N ARG A 227 -24.54 -5.50 -0.62
CA ARG A 227 -23.93 -4.98 0.61
C ARG A 227 -24.95 -4.06 1.28
N ALA A 228 -25.04 -4.15 2.58
CA ALA A 228 -25.86 -3.23 3.37
C ALA A 228 -24.97 -2.50 4.39
N VAL A 229 -25.23 -1.21 4.57
CA VAL A 229 -24.65 -0.36 5.61
C VAL A 229 -25.79 0.19 6.43
N LYS A 230 -25.79 -0.11 7.72
CA LYS A 230 -26.88 0.19 8.63
C LYS A 230 -26.53 1.31 9.61
N ASN A 231 -27.57 1.86 10.25
CA ASN A 231 -27.38 2.85 11.31
C ASN A 231 -26.59 4.09 10.87
N ILE A 232 -26.86 4.57 9.66
CA ILE A 232 -26.24 5.78 9.09
C ILE A 232 -26.92 7.01 9.68
N LEU A 233 -26.13 7.98 10.11
CA LEU A 233 -26.62 9.30 10.54
C LEU A 233 -26.16 10.39 9.57
N ILE A 234 -26.91 11.49 9.52
CA ILE A 234 -26.53 12.69 8.74
C ILE A 234 -26.15 13.80 9.71
N GLY A 235 -24.92 14.30 9.61
CA GLY A 235 -24.40 15.27 10.58
C GLY A 235 -23.16 16.01 10.12
N ASP A 236 -22.41 16.56 11.05
CA ASP A 236 -21.13 17.20 10.78
C ASP A 236 -20.00 16.18 10.82
N VAL A 237 -19.15 16.15 9.79
CA VAL A 237 -18.00 15.26 9.68
C VAL A 237 -16.72 16.06 9.81
N TRP A 238 -15.85 15.67 10.74
CA TRP A 238 -14.56 16.30 11.03
C TRP A 238 -13.41 15.35 10.71
N TYR A 239 -12.45 15.80 9.94
CA TYR A 239 -11.23 15.05 9.68
C TYR A 239 -10.09 15.55 10.59
N LEU A 240 -9.59 14.66 11.45
CA LEU A 240 -8.55 14.96 12.44
C LEU A 240 -7.23 14.32 12.03
N THR A 241 -6.16 15.10 12.06
CA THR A 241 -4.84 14.62 11.67
C THR A 241 -3.69 15.35 12.36
N GLY A 242 -2.49 14.77 12.28
CA GLY A 242 -1.26 15.25 12.87
C GLY A 242 -0.76 14.35 13.99
N SER A 243 -0.86 14.81 15.24
CA SER A 243 -0.33 14.16 16.43
C SER A 243 -0.81 12.71 16.63
N THR A 244 0.10 11.85 17.06
CA THR A 244 -0.23 10.47 17.47
C THR A 244 -1.15 10.40 18.69
N LEU A 245 -1.21 11.44 19.51
CA LEU A 245 -2.16 11.54 20.62
C LEU A 245 -3.61 11.45 20.15
N LEU A 246 -3.92 11.93 18.94
CA LEU A 246 -5.25 11.83 18.35
C LEU A 246 -5.77 10.39 18.25
N THR A 247 -4.88 9.40 18.18
CA THR A 247 -5.26 7.96 18.05
C THR A 247 -4.86 7.12 19.25
N SER A 248 -4.18 7.68 20.23
CA SER A 248 -3.69 6.96 21.41
C SER A 248 -4.37 7.37 22.72
N GLU A 249 -4.98 8.55 22.75
CA GLU A 249 -5.68 9.05 23.92
C GLU A 249 -7.19 8.80 23.78
N TRP A 250 -7.75 7.92 24.58
CA TRP A 250 -9.17 7.56 24.56
C TRP A 250 -9.93 8.35 25.62
N ALA A 251 -11.19 8.68 25.34
CA ALA A 251 -12.05 9.36 26.31
C ALA A 251 -12.37 8.49 27.52
N TYR A 252 -12.34 7.17 27.35
CA TYR A 252 -12.44 6.19 28.41
C TYR A 252 -11.36 5.12 28.20
N ASN A 253 -10.60 4.83 29.26
CA ASN A 253 -9.62 3.75 29.26
C ASN A 253 -10.07 2.66 30.21
N GLN A 254 -10.38 1.48 29.70
CA GLN A 254 -10.82 0.32 30.50
C GLN A 254 -9.79 -0.17 31.54
N ARG A 255 -8.53 0.26 31.43
CA ARG A 255 -7.48 -0.11 32.40
C ARG A 255 -7.62 0.66 33.71
N ASP A 256 -8.27 1.82 33.68
CA ASP A 256 -8.52 2.66 34.85
C ASP A 256 -9.89 2.26 35.44
N LYS A 257 -9.89 1.18 36.21
CA LYS A 257 -11.10 0.60 36.83
C LYS A 257 -11.85 1.54 37.80
N GLU A 258 -11.26 2.66 38.16
CA GLU A 258 -11.80 3.67 39.09
C GLU A 258 -12.30 4.94 38.42
N ALA A 259 -12.14 5.06 37.09
CA ALA A 259 -12.62 6.25 36.39
C ALA A 259 -14.13 6.18 36.16
N ASP A 260 -14.87 7.19 36.57
CA ASP A 260 -16.27 7.36 36.19
C ASP A 260 -16.43 7.36 34.69
N LEU A 261 -17.38 6.57 34.18
CA LEU A 261 -17.70 6.52 32.75
C LEU A 261 -18.06 7.94 32.27
N PRO A 262 -17.48 8.39 31.15
CA PRO A 262 -17.90 9.65 30.56
C PRO A 262 -19.39 9.64 30.23
N ARG A 263 -20.04 10.77 30.27
CA ARG A 263 -21.45 10.89 29.86
C ARG A 263 -21.62 10.36 28.44
N ALA A 264 -22.55 9.44 28.23
CA ALA A 264 -22.84 8.91 26.91
C ALA A 264 -23.31 10.01 25.93
N MET A 265 -22.73 10.01 24.75
CA MET A 265 -23.06 10.90 23.63
C MET A 265 -23.28 10.07 22.36
N PRO A 266 -24.38 9.34 22.21
CA PRO A 266 -24.58 8.35 21.13
C PRO A 266 -24.60 8.92 19.71
N LEU A 267 -24.77 10.24 19.57
CA LEU A 267 -24.68 10.98 18.31
C LEU A 267 -23.23 11.34 17.93
N VAL A 268 -22.27 11.12 18.83
CA VAL A 268 -20.84 11.30 18.56
C VAL A 268 -20.24 9.98 18.16
N ARG A 269 -19.68 9.93 16.96
CA ARG A 269 -19.13 8.71 16.37
C ARG A 269 -17.75 8.96 15.78
N GLU A 270 -16.89 7.97 15.79
CA GLU A 270 -15.54 8.07 15.27
C GLU A 270 -15.17 6.86 14.42
N PHE A 271 -14.61 7.13 13.26
CA PHE A 271 -14.10 6.12 12.35
C PHE A 271 -12.72 5.65 12.78
N CYS A 272 -12.65 4.40 13.18
CA CYS A 272 -11.42 3.74 13.56
C CYS A 272 -10.91 2.89 12.40
N ARG A 273 -9.70 3.20 11.94
CA ARG A 273 -9.02 2.44 10.92
C ARG A 273 -7.90 1.61 11.52
N LYS A 274 -7.98 0.29 11.38
CA LYS A 274 -6.87 -0.60 11.69
C LYS A 274 -5.99 -0.73 10.44
N THR A 275 -4.85 -0.06 10.43
CA THR A 275 -3.92 -0.09 9.30
C THR A 275 -2.72 -0.97 9.59
N SER A 276 -2.33 -1.82 8.63
CA SER A 276 -0.96 -2.31 8.51
C SER A 276 -0.22 -1.36 7.57
N ALA A 277 0.87 -0.78 8.02
CA ALA A 277 1.66 0.15 7.23
C ALA A 277 2.34 -0.55 6.05
N SER A 278 2.13 -0.05 4.84
CA SER A 278 3.02 -0.29 3.72
C SER A 278 3.10 0.97 2.87
N ALA A 279 4.32 1.37 2.53
CA ALA A 279 4.63 2.58 1.81
C ALA A 279 4.26 2.48 0.33
N PHE A 280 3.40 3.39 -0.16
CA PHE A 280 3.12 3.52 -1.58
C PHE A 280 3.20 4.97 -2.00
N ALA A 281 3.98 5.23 -3.04
CA ALA A 281 4.13 6.54 -3.64
C ALA A 281 2.90 7.04 -4.41
N THR A 282 1.94 6.17 -4.70
CA THR A 282 0.76 6.48 -5.50
C THR A 282 -0.54 6.37 -4.71
N PRO A 283 -1.57 7.21 -5.03
CA PRO A 283 -2.87 7.14 -4.37
C PRO A 283 -3.47 5.75 -4.44
N ARG A 284 -3.79 5.16 -3.28
CA ARG A 284 -4.51 3.90 -3.22
C ARG A 284 -6.00 4.13 -3.10
N LYS A 285 -6.71 3.93 -4.18
CA LYS A 285 -8.18 3.80 -4.15
C LYS A 285 -8.65 2.38 -3.79
N ARG A 286 -7.73 1.41 -3.69
CA ARG A 286 -8.02 0.01 -3.38
C ARG A 286 -7.70 -0.34 -1.93
N ARG A 287 -8.55 0.06 -0.99
CA ARG A 287 -8.72 -0.70 0.25
C ARG A 287 -10.20 -0.94 0.44
N PHE A 288 -10.64 -1.98 -0.19
CA PHE A 288 -11.93 -2.58 0.01
C PHE A 288 -11.74 -3.80 0.90
N GLU A 289 -12.80 -4.23 1.54
CA GLU A 289 -12.79 -5.40 2.40
C GLU A 289 -12.03 -6.57 1.79
N THR A 290 -10.80 -6.77 2.20
CA THR A 290 -10.20 -8.09 2.12
C THR A 290 -10.73 -8.88 3.30
N GLY A 291 -11.44 -9.96 3.00
CA GLY A 291 -12.24 -10.81 3.86
C GLY A 291 -11.78 -11.01 5.30
N GLY A 292 -12.73 -11.30 6.12
CA GLY A 292 -12.76 -11.86 7.45
C GLY A 292 -11.45 -11.93 8.24
N GLY A 293 -10.98 -10.85 8.84
CA GLY A 293 -9.81 -10.86 9.71
C GLY A 293 -9.79 -9.71 10.72
N LYS A 294 -8.89 -9.79 11.68
CA LYS A 294 -8.68 -8.87 12.83
C LYS A 294 -8.49 -7.37 12.47
N TYR A 295 -8.60 -6.95 11.20
CA TYR A 295 -8.20 -5.64 10.68
C TYR A 295 -9.33 -4.92 9.96
N ARG A 296 -10.56 -5.00 10.48
CA ARG A 296 -11.70 -4.25 9.92
C ARG A 296 -11.71 -2.82 10.43
N SER A 297 -11.95 -1.86 9.53
CA SER A 297 -12.34 -0.50 9.93
C SER A 297 -13.79 -0.49 10.41
N TYR A 298 -14.10 0.34 11.39
CA TYR A 298 -15.42 0.42 11.99
C TYR A 298 -15.67 1.81 12.57
N TRP A 299 -16.95 2.13 12.77
CA TRP A 299 -17.37 3.33 13.49
C TRP A 299 -17.65 2.97 14.95
N LEU A 300 -17.00 3.69 15.86
CA LEU A 300 -17.28 3.66 17.29
C LEU A 300 -18.29 4.74 17.64
N SER A 301 -19.10 4.53 18.68
CA SER A 301 -19.92 5.58 19.28
C SER A 301 -19.42 5.93 20.68
N ALA A 302 -19.73 7.15 21.12
CA ALA A 302 -19.51 7.52 22.52
C ALA A 302 -20.63 6.99 23.43
N ASP A 303 -21.12 5.78 23.15
CA ASP A 303 -22.05 5.03 24.00
C ASP A 303 -21.28 3.91 24.73
N TYR A 304 -20.70 4.26 25.84
CA TYR A 304 -19.83 3.37 26.61
C TYR A 304 -20.55 2.17 27.26
N SER A 305 -21.88 2.15 27.19
CA SER A 305 -22.66 0.98 27.61
C SER A 305 -22.53 -0.20 26.62
N LYS A 306 -22.20 0.08 25.36
CA LYS A 306 -22.14 -0.89 24.27
C LYS A 306 -20.74 -1.18 23.78
N GLU A 307 -19.81 -0.23 23.92
CA GLU A 307 -18.49 -0.29 23.32
C GLU A 307 -17.36 -0.12 24.35
N ARG A 308 -16.44 -1.06 24.34
CA ARG A 308 -15.36 -1.12 25.35
C ARG A 308 -14.35 0.04 25.29
N ASN A 309 -14.15 0.69 24.15
CA ASN A 309 -13.11 1.73 23.99
C ASN A 309 -13.70 3.13 23.65
N GLY A 310 -14.95 3.22 23.20
CA GLY A 310 -15.58 4.50 22.82
C GLY A 310 -14.78 5.29 21.78
N VAL A 311 -14.97 6.60 21.79
CA VAL A 311 -14.24 7.54 20.90
C VAL A 311 -12.98 8.10 21.58
N THR A 312 -12.09 8.74 20.80
CA THR A 312 -10.90 9.39 21.35
C THR A 312 -11.24 10.58 22.23
N MET A 313 -10.32 10.95 23.11
CA MET A 313 -10.47 12.10 24.02
C MET A 313 -10.74 13.39 23.26
N PHE A 314 -10.02 13.62 22.14
CA PHE A 314 -10.23 14.80 21.34
C PHE A 314 -11.64 14.87 20.76
N ALA A 315 -12.10 13.79 20.11
CA ALA A 315 -13.43 13.74 19.50
C ALA A 315 -14.54 13.96 20.54
N TYR A 316 -14.40 13.34 21.71
CA TYR A 316 -15.35 13.50 22.81
C TYR A 316 -15.42 14.94 23.33
N GLU A 317 -14.30 15.52 23.72
CA GLU A 317 -14.26 16.86 24.32
C GLU A 317 -14.57 17.97 23.30
N PHE A 318 -14.16 17.79 22.04
CA PHE A 318 -14.53 18.72 20.96
C PHE A 318 -16.05 18.72 20.75
N ALA A 319 -16.67 17.55 20.59
CA ALA A 319 -18.13 17.45 20.40
C ALA A 319 -18.90 18.01 21.60
N LYS A 320 -18.47 17.70 22.82
CA LYS A 320 -19.03 18.21 24.06
C LYS A 320 -18.97 19.75 24.15
N ALA A 321 -17.81 20.33 23.84
CA ALA A 321 -17.61 21.77 23.86
C ALA A 321 -18.34 22.49 22.71
N LEU A 322 -18.42 21.84 21.52
CA LEU A 322 -19.15 22.35 20.37
C LEU A 322 -20.66 22.48 20.69
N ASN A 323 -21.18 21.55 21.49
CA ASN A 323 -22.55 21.54 22.01
C ASN A 323 -23.62 21.82 20.95
N ARG A 324 -23.72 20.92 19.96
CA ARG A 324 -24.75 20.96 18.88
C ARG A 324 -25.79 19.85 19.11
N PRO A 325 -26.77 20.06 20.00
CA PRO A 325 -27.80 19.06 20.26
C PRO A 325 -28.59 18.75 18.98
N GLY A 326 -28.92 17.48 18.78
CA GLY A 326 -29.68 17.03 17.61
C GLY A 326 -28.92 16.98 16.29
N ILE A 327 -27.63 17.32 16.27
CA ILE A 327 -26.76 17.21 15.09
C ILE A 327 -25.72 16.14 15.37
N PRO A 328 -25.74 14.99 14.66
CA PRO A 328 -24.71 13.98 14.76
C PRO A 328 -23.32 14.54 14.44
N GLN A 329 -22.32 14.08 15.16
CA GLN A 329 -20.92 14.47 14.96
C GLN A 329 -20.10 13.23 14.59
N GLY A 330 -19.57 13.20 13.39
CA GLY A 330 -18.67 12.15 12.90
C GLY A 330 -17.24 12.64 12.92
N PHE A 331 -16.33 11.84 13.43
CA PHE A 331 -14.89 12.11 13.42
C PHE A 331 -14.17 11.03 12.62
N ILE A 332 -13.21 11.43 11.80
CA ILE A 332 -12.31 10.55 11.09
C ILE A 332 -10.91 10.91 11.55
N THR A 333 -10.36 10.06 12.41
CA THR A 333 -9.10 10.35 13.07
C THR A 333 -7.98 9.55 12.46
N MET A 334 -7.04 10.24 11.84
CA MET A 334 -5.88 9.66 11.20
C MET A 334 -4.61 10.33 11.71
N SER A 335 -3.67 9.54 12.21
CA SER A 335 -2.35 10.03 12.60
C SER A 335 -1.25 9.27 11.86
N SER A 336 -0.10 9.91 11.70
CA SER A 336 1.09 9.25 11.22
C SER A 336 1.69 8.38 12.33
N GLY A 337 1.60 7.08 12.16
CA GLY A 337 2.36 6.13 12.96
C GLY A 337 1.60 5.39 14.05
N ARG A 338 1.21 4.18 13.73
CA ARG A 338 1.01 3.11 14.70
C ARG A 338 1.86 1.90 14.30
N GLY A 339 2.78 1.54 15.19
CA GLY A 339 3.41 0.22 15.18
C GLY A 339 4.77 0.18 14.51
N GLY A 340 5.79 -0.05 15.28
CA GLY A 340 7.16 -0.28 14.86
C GLY A 340 8.14 0.77 15.39
N ARG A 341 9.37 0.38 15.54
CA ARG A 341 10.45 1.16 16.14
C ARG A 341 10.84 2.45 15.40
N ASN A 342 10.24 2.71 14.26
CA ASN A 342 10.42 3.95 13.50
C ASN A 342 9.08 4.72 13.49
N ARG A 343 8.90 5.55 14.51
CA ARG A 343 7.85 6.59 14.56
C ARG A 343 8.32 7.75 13.70
N GLN A 344 8.14 7.67 12.40
CA GLN A 344 8.47 8.75 11.51
C GLN A 344 7.18 9.53 11.20
N LEU A 345 7.26 10.63 10.97
CA LEU A 345 6.88 11.98 11.19
C LEU A 345 6.37 12.59 9.89
N ALA A 346 5.04 12.61 9.70
CA ALA A 346 4.48 13.19 8.51
C ALA A 346 4.30 14.71 8.67
N SER A 347 5.18 15.47 8.04
CA SER A 347 5.01 16.92 7.90
C SER A 347 3.72 17.26 7.14
N PRO A 348 3.18 18.48 7.22
CA PRO A 348 1.96 18.87 6.51
C PRO A 348 2.02 18.60 4.99
N LEU A 349 3.19 18.70 4.37
CA LEU A 349 3.39 18.43 2.95
C LEU A 349 3.13 16.95 2.59
N SER A 350 3.43 16.02 3.50
CA SER A 350 3.12 14.60 3.33
C SER A 350 1.60 14.33 3.29
N TRP A 351 0.79 15.14 3.93
CA TRP A 351 -0.68 15.05 3.92
C TRP A 351 -1.33 15.77 2.75
N THR A 352 -0.54 16.44 1.92
CA THR A 352 -1.02 17.24 0.78
C THR A 352 -1.20 16.36 -0.45
N SER A 353 -2.29 16.53 -1.20
CA SER A 353 -2.53 15.79 -2.45
C SER A 353 -1.47 16.12 -3.50
N PHE A 354 -1.26 15.21 -4.47
CA PHE A 354 -0.40 15.49 -5.61
C PHE A 354 -0.78 16.77 -6.36
N GLN A 355 -2.08 17.03 -6.51
CA GLN A 355 -2.58 18.27 -7.11
C GLN A 355 -2.20 19.51 -6.28
N GLY A 356 -2.17 19.38 -4.96
CA GLY A 356 -1.76 20.46 -4.05
C GLY A 356 -0.27 20.78 -4.16
N VAL A 357 0.59 19.79 -4.36
CA VAL A 357 2.05 19.98 -4.40
C VAL A 357 2.61 20.28 -5.79
N ARG A 358 1.94 19.89 -6.87
CA ARG A 358 2.48 19.97 -8.23
C ARG A 358 2.88 21.37 -8.71
N ASN A 359 2.28 22.41 -8.14
CA ASN A 359 2.50 23.81 -8.50
C ASN A 359 3.30 24.58 -7.45
N VAL A 360 3.82 23.90 -6.43
CA VAL A 360 4.64 24.54 -5.39
C VAL A 360 5.98 24.95 -5.99
N LYS A 361 6.33 26.23 -5.85
CA LYS A 361 7.56 26.82 -6.39
C LYS A 361 8.57 27.17 -5.30
N ASN A 362 8.28 26.87 -4.03
CA ASN A 362 9.18 27.19 -2.93
C ASN A 362 10.50 26.43 -3.08
N PRO A 363 11.65 27.13 -3.17
CA PRO A 363 12.97 26.49 -3.35
C PRO A 363 13.34 25.53 -2.22
N ALA A 364 12.87 25.75 -0.98
CA ALA A 364 13.12 24.89 0.17
C ALA A 364 12.60 23.45 -0.04
N PHE A 365 11.57 23.28 -0.88
CA PHE A 365 10.95 21.97 -1.15
C PHE A 365 11.37 21.36 -2.48
N LYS A 366 12.27 22.00 -3.21
CA LYS A 366 12.60 21.64 -4.60
C LYS A 366 13.09 20.18 -4.70
N SER A 367 14.06 19.78 -3.90
CA SER A 367 14.63 18.42 -3.96
C SER A 367 13.57 17.36 -3.60
N ARG A 368 12.79 17.58 -2.56
CA ARG A 368 11.72 16.67 -2.12
C ARG A 368 10.63 16.52 -3.19
N LEU A 369 10.29 17.60 -3.89
CA LEU A 369 9.31 17.58 -4.98
C LEU A 369 9.88 16.94 -6.26
N GLU A 370 11.15 17.15 -6.57
CA GLU A 370 11.80 16.49 -7.70
C GLU A 370 11.85 14.98 -7.52
N GLU A 371 12.20 14.50 -6.33
CA GLU A 371 12.17 13.09 -5.98
C GLU A 371 10.76 12.49 -6.11
N LEU A 372 9.74 13.20 -5.63
CA LEU A 372 8.35 12.80 -5.84
C LEU A 372 8.00 12.71 -7.33
N PHE A 373 8.35 13.74 -8.11
CA PHE A 373 7.97 13.81 -9.52
C PHE A 373 8.68 12.76 -10.39
N LEU A 374 9.85 12.28 -9.99
CA LEU A 374 10.50 11.14 -10.65
C LEU A 374 9.63 9.88 -10.63
N GLN A 375 8.78 9.69 -9.62
CA GLN A 375 7.88 8.54 -9.51
C GLN A 375 6.69 8.60 -10.47
N PHE A 376 6.46 9.73 -11.15
CA PHE A 376 5.36 9.91 -12.09
C PHE A 376 5.89 9.96 -13.53
N PRO A 377 5.73 8.89 -14.34
CA PRO A 377 6.33 8.78 -15.68
C PRO A 377 5.99 9.92 -16.63
N ASN A 378 4.81 10.54 -16.43
CA ASN A 378 4.34 11.66 -17.26
C ASN A 378 4.82 13.04 -16.77
N SER A 379 5.50 13.14 -15.64
CA SER A 379 6.06 14.41 -15.15
C SER A 379 7.19 14.90 -16.05
N LYS A 380 7.39 16.23 -16.10
CA LYS A 380 8.53 16.80 -16.81
C LYS A 380 9.88 16.33 -16.23
N VAL A 381 9.94 16.12 -14.91
CA VAL A 381 11.13 15.65 -14.21
C VAL A 381 11.49 14.23 -14.64
N ALA A 382 10.51 13.30 -14.62
CA ALA A 382 10.72 11.92 -15.04
C ALA A 382 11.11 11.84 -16.53
N LYS A 383 10.40 12.55 -17.42
CA LYS A 383 10.73 12.59 -18.85
C LYS A 383 12.16 13.10 -19.10
N LYS A 384 12.58 14.15 -18.39
CA LYS A 384 13.96 14.66 -18.48
C LYS A 384 14.98 13.63 -17.99
N ALA A 385 14.70 12.98 -16.84
CA ALA A 385 15.58 11.95 -16.29
C ALA A 385 15.74 10.76 -17.24
N VAL A 386 14.62 10.29 -17.85
CA VAL A 386 14.65 9.24 -18.89
C VAL A 386 15.49 9.66 -20.09
N ALA A 387 15.27 10.85 -20.61
CA ALA A 387 16.01 11.35 -21.77
C ALA A 387 17.51 11.46 -21.47
N SER A 388 17.89 11.96 -20.28
CA SER A 388 19.28 12.04 -19.84
C SER A 388 19.92 10.66 -19.74
N HIS A 389 19.22 9.71 -19.13
CA HIS A 389 19.69 8.34 -18.99
C HIS A 389 19.90 7.63 -20.35
N LEU A 390 18.97 7.82 -21.28
CA LEU A 390 19.09 7.27 -22.63
C LEU A 390 20.33 7.82 -23.37
N GLU A 391 20.67 9.08 -23.20
CA GLU A 391 21.88 9.66 -23.77
C GLU A 391 23.16 9.08 -23.10
N GLU A 392 23.14 8.91 -21.77
CA GLU A 392 24.23 8.25 -21.05
C GLU A 392 24.46 6.80 -21.51
N VAL A 393 23.37 6.04 -21.71
CA VAL A 393 23.42 4.66 -22.24
C VAL A 393 23.99 4.65 -23.65
N LYS A 394 23.60 5.59 -24.49
CA LYS A 394 24.12 5.71 -25.85
C LYS A 394 25.62 5.98 -25.87
N VAL A 395 26.10 6.94 -25.07
CA VAL A 395 27.53 7.25 -24.92
C VAL A 395 28.29 6.04 -24.40
N PHE A 396 27.76 5.36 -23.39
CA PHE A 396 28.33 4.14 -22.84
C PHE A 396 28.44 3.02 -23.89
N THR A 397 27.38 2.76 -24.65
CA THR A 397 27.36 1.75 -25.72
C THR A 397 28.40 2.06 -26.80
N GLN A 398 28.52 3.33 -27.20
CA GLN A 398 29.52 3.76 -28.14
C GLN A 398 30.96 3.52 -27.60
N SER A 399 31.20 3.84 -26.32
CA SER A 399 32.49 3.62 -25.65
C SER A 399 32.85 2.14 -25.60
N ILE A 400 31.91 1.24 -25.31
CA ILE A 400 32.16 -0.21 -25.35
C ILE A 400 32.50 -0.67 -26.77
N THR A 401 31.72 -0.20 -27.75
CA THR A 401 31.96 -0.58 -29.15
C THR A 401 33.34 -0.17 -29.64
N GLU A 402 33.77 1.04 -29.31
CA GLU A 402 35.13 1.52 -29.67
C GLU A 402 36.24 0.78 -28.90
N ALA A 403 35.98 0.44 -27.64
CA ALA A 403 36.94 -0.35 -26.86
C ALA A 403 37.06 -1.78 -27.38
N GLY A 404 35.95 -2.40 -27.76
CA GLY A 404 35.90 -3.72 -28.38
C GLY A 404 36.70 -3.77 -29.71
N LYS A 405 36.56 -2.73 -30.56
CA LYS A 405 37.37 -2.59 -31.78
C LYS A 405 38.87 -2.53 -31.51
N ARG A 406 39.29 -2.07 -30.33
CA ARG A 406 40.68 -2.00 -29.88
C ARG A 406 41.13 -3.23 -29.09
N GLY A 407 40.31 -4.26 -28.97
CA GLY A 407 40.63 -5.48 -28.25
C GLY A 407 40.57 -5.39 -26.73
N ALA A 408 39.88 -4.39 -26.19
CA ALA A 408 39.70 -4.27 -24.74
C ALA A 408 38.73 -5.32 -24.20
N ASP A 409 38.97 -5.79 -22.96
CA ASP A 409 38.10 -6.74 -22.28
C ASP A 409 36.73 -6.13 -21.97
N PRO A 410 35.63 -6.67 -22.51
CA PRO A 410 34.27 -6.16 -22.25
C PRO A 410 33.89 -6.16 -20.77
N SER A 411 34.40 -7.10 -19.97
CA SER A 411 34.10 -7.20 -18.54
C SER A 411 34.54 -5.96 -17.76
N SER A 412 35.54 -5.24 -18.23
CA SER A 412 36.02 -4.00 -17.63
C SER A 412 35.00 -2.85 -17.67
N PHE A 413 33.96 -2.96 -18.51
CA PHE A 413 32.94 -1.93 -18.70
C PHE A 413 31.65 -2.24 -17.93
N ALA A 414 31.36 -3.50 -17.57
CA ALA A 414 30.11 -3.91 -16.94
C ALA A 414 29.82 -3.17 -15.63
N LEU A 415 30.84 -2.83 -14.85
CA LEU A 415 30.74 -2.08 -13.60
C LEU A 415 30.50 -0.57 -13.77
N LYS A 416 30.64 -0.06 -15.00
CA LYS A 416 30.48 1.37 -15.32
C LYS A 416 29.22 1.68 -16.09
N ALA A 417 28.34 0.68 -16.28
CA ALA A 417 27.08 0.89 -16.97
C ALA A 417 26.22 1.95 -16.23
N PRO A 418 25.64 2.92 -16.96
CA PRO A 418 24.74 3.90 -16.35
C PRO A 418 23.59 3.20 -15.67
N SER A 419 23.34 3.52 -14.41
CA SER A 419 22.13 3.07 -13.71
C SER A 419 20.97 4.02 -13.98
N PHE A 420 19.79 3.48 -14.22
CA PHE A 420 18.59 4.31 -14.31
C PHE A 420 18.43 5.11 -13.01
N PRO A 421 18.10 6.43 -13.08
CA PRO A 421 17.83 7.23 -11.90
C PRO A 421 16.62 6.67 -11.18
N GLU A 422 16.85 5.85 -10.17
CA GLU A 422 15.77 5.34 -9.32
C GLU A 422 15.23 6.47 -8.45
N ALA A 423 13.94 6.66 -8.48
CA ALA A 423 13.23 7.42 -7.47
C ALA A 423 13.42 6.71 -6.13
N GLY A 424 14.30 7.23 -5.28
CA GLY A 424 14.61 6.72 -3.94
C GLY A 424 14.78 5.21 -3.88
N LYS A 425 15.97 4.69 -3.67
CA LYS A 425 16.21 3.25 -3.55
C LYS A 425 15.16 2.62 -2.66
N GLY A 426 14.39 1.69 -3.23
CA GLY A 426 13.20 1.11 -2.63
C GLY A 426 13.35 0.74 -1.16
N GLY A 427 12.37 1.09 -0.40
CA GLY A 427 11.98 0.39 0.83
C GLY A 427 12.54 0.91 2.15
N THR A 428 13.47 1.86 2.21
CA THR A 428 14.06 2.30 3.49
C THR A 428 14.22 3.82 3.66
N VAL A 429 13.81 4.62 2.69
CA VAL A 429 13.74 6.07 2.91
C VAL A 429 12.60 6.34 3.88
N ALA A 430 12.85 7.20 4.85
CA ALA A 430 11.83 7.72 5.75
C ALA A 430 10.69 8.29 4.93
N SER A 431 9.68 7.47 4.71
CA SER A 431 8.61 7.69 3.74
C SER A 431 7.69 8.85 4.11
N ASP A 432 7.79 9.32 5.32
CA ASP A 432 6.92 10.32 5.94
C ASP A 432 7.36 11.76 5.63
N THR A 433 8.58 11.95 5.19
CA THR A 433 9.07 13.24 4.67
C THR A 433 8.74 13.41 3.18
N ILE A 434 8.36 12.32 2.50
CA ILE A 434 7.98 12.37 1.09
C ILE A 434 6.63 13.09 0.97
N PRO A 435 6.54 14.16 0.15
CA PRO A 435 5.28 14.82 -0.13
C PRO A 435 4.22 13.82 -0.63
N THR A 436 2.97 13.98 -0.23
CA THR A 436 1.81 13.15 -0.59
C THR A 436 1.75 11.76 0.06
N TYR A 437 2.75 11.33 0.79
CA TYR A 437 2.78 9.97 1.33
C TYR A 437 1.61 9.66 2.28
N ALA A 438 1.42 10.49 3.30
CA ALA A 438 0.31 10.33 4.23
C ALA A 438 -1.05 10.56 3.54
N TYR A 439 -1.11 11.48 2.56
CA TYR A 439 -2.29 11.68 1.73
C TYR A 439 -2.70 10.41 1.00
N ASN A 440 -1.77 9.78 0.30
CA ASN A 440 -2.05 8.58 -0.50
C ASN A 440 -2.60 7.43 0.33
N TRP A 441 -2.23 7.40 1.59
CA TRP A 441 -2.57 6.34 2.52
C TRP A 441 -3.79 6.63 3.40
N CYS A 442 -3.87 7.83 3.97
CA CYS A 442 -4.86 8.18 4.99
C CYS A 442 -6.06 8.92 4.40
N VAL A 443 -5.86 9.77 3.39
CA VAL A 443 -6.89 10.69 2.87
C VAL A 443 -7.50 10.14 1.58
N SER A 444 -6.67 9.82 0.59
CA SER A 444 -7.13 9.41 -0.75
C SER A 444 -8.14 8.25 -0.74
N PRO A 445 -7.99 7.19 0.09
CA PRO A 445 -8.98 6.11 0.13
C PRO A 445 -10.37 6.50 0.64
N LEU A 446 -10.46 7.65 1.34
CA LEU A 446 -11.69 8.15 1.94
C LEU A 446 -12.33 9.28 1.12
N THR A 447 -11.62 9.78 0.11
CA THR A 447 -12.14 10.85 -0.78
C THR A 447 -12.78 10.26 -2.04
N PRO A 448 -13.81 10.93 -2.57
CA PRO A 448 -14.33 12.23 -2.19
C PRO A 448 -15.48 12.16 -1.17
N MET A 449 -15.19 12.26 0.11
CA MET A 449 -16.23 12.39 1.14
C MET A 449 -16.42 13.88 1.47
N GLY A 450 -17.65 14.30 1.82
CA GLY A 450 -17.89 15.64 2.36
C GLY A 450 -17.40 15.77 3.80
N VAL A 451 -16.88 16.94 4.18
CA VAL A 451 -16.46 17.25 5.54
C VAL A 451 -16.94 18.65 5.96
N SER A 452 -17.26 18.84 7.24
CA SER A 452 -17.46 20.18 7.83
C SER A 452 -16.15 20.92 7.95
N GLY A 453 -15.08 20.21 8.28
CA GLY A 453 -13.76 20.80 8.40
C GLY A 453 -12.67 19.79 8.66
N VAL A 454 -11.44 20.28 8.59
CA VAL A 454 -10.21 19.55 8.89
C VAL A 454 -9.56 20.19 10.12
N ILE A 455 -9.10 19.36 11.04
CA ILE A 455 -8.43 19.78 12.27
C ILE A 455 -7.02 19.23 12.27
N TRP A 456 -6.04 20.11 12.32
CA TRP A 456 -4.63 19.77 12.37
C TRP A 456 -4.05 20.07 13.75
N ILE A 457 -3.47 19.04 14.38
CA ILE A 457 -2.80 19.16 15.67
C ILE A 457 -1.41 18.57 15.54
N PRO A 458 -0.34 19.38 15.58
CA PRO A 458 1.01 18.85 15.46
C PRO A 458 1.48 18.18 16.76
N SER A 459 2.38 17.24 16.63
CA SER A 459 3.38 16.87 17.63
C SER A 459 4.74 17.37 17.15
N GLU A 460 5.74 17.33 18.01
CA GLU A 460 7.12 17.67 17.65
C GLU A 460 7.53 17.04 16.33
N SER A 461 7.11 15.86 16.18
CA SER A 461 7.40 15.02 15.05
C SER A 461 6.73 15.39 13.73
N ASN A 462 5.72 16.23 13.74
CA ASN A 462 5.08 16.74 12.52
C ASN A 462 5.72 18.05 12.01
N LEU A 463 6.77 18.56 12.67
CA LEU A 463 7.42 19.80 12.26
C LEU A 463 8.27 19.66 10.98
N GLY A 464 8.52 18.41 10.53
CA GLY A 464 9.33 18.15 9.37
C GLY A 464 10.83 18.13 9.67
N GLU A 465 11.65 18.27 8.64
CA GLU A 465 13.12 18.29 8.76
C GLU A 465 13.62 19.61 9.32
N ASP A 466 13.00 20.72 8.93
CA ASP A 466 13.29 22.05 9.46
C ASP A 466 11.99 22.71 9.97
N PRO A 467 11.89 23.04 11.26
CA PRO A 467 10.72 23.72 11.83
C PRO A 467 10.38 25.05 11.17
N LYS A 468 11.36 25.72 10.52
CA LYS A 468 11.14 26.96 9.77
C LYS A 468 10.23 26.77 8.56
N ASP A 469 10.25 25.57 7.96
CA ASP A 469 9.43 25.24 6.80
C ASP A 469 8.00 24.85 7.17
N TYR A 470 7.76 24.46 8.42
CA TYR A 470 6.47 23.95 8.89
C TYR A 470 5.29 24.85 8.53
N SER A 471 5.41 26.15 8.74
CA SER A 471 4.33 27.10 8.46
C SER A 471 3.99 27.17 6.97
N ALA A 472 5.00 27.18 6.11
CA ALA A 472 4.82 27.17 4.66
C ALA A 472 4.20 25.85 4.18
N GLU A 473 4.61 24.72 4.74
CA GLU A 473 4.00 23.41 4.45
C GLU A 473 2.53 23.37 4.88
N LEU A 474 2.21 23.92 6.07
CA LEU A 474 0.84 23.96 6.57
C LEU A 474 -0.07 24.86 5.72
N GLU A 475 0.45 25.97 5.18
CA GLU A 475 -0.26 26.82 4.23
C GLU A 475 -0.57 26.08 2.92
N ILE A 476 0.40 25.32 2.38
CA ILE A 476 0.21 24.48 1.18
C ILE A 476 -0.85 23.42 1.43
N TYR A 477 -0.76 22.73 2.57
CA TYR A 477 -1.74 21.72 2.97
C TYR A 477 -3.15 22.32 3.06
N ALA A 478 -3.32 23.38 3.82
CA ALA A 478 -4.61 24.05 4.00
C ALA A 478 -5.21 24.54 2.67
N LYS A 479 -4.39 25.09 1.78
CA LYS A 479 -4.80 25.52 0.43
C LYS A 479 -5.27 24.36 -0.44
N SER A 480 -4.78 23.15 -0.22
CA SER A 480 -5.14 21.95 -0.98
C SER A 480 -6.49 21.34 -0.57
N LEU A 481 -7.00 21.63 0.62
CA LEU A 481 -8.17 20.99 1.20
C LEU A 481 -9.45 21.09 0.36
N PRO A 482 -9.81 22.24 -0.23
CA PRO A 482 -11.00 22.33 -1.08
C PRO A 482 -10.96 21.34 -2.24
N GLY A 483 -9.84 21.24 -2.95
CA GLY A 483 -9.66 20.29 -4.03
C GLY A 483 -9.62 18.83 -3.56
N THR A 484 -9.05 18.58 -2.38
CA THR A 484 -8.98 17.26 -1.77
C THR A 484 -10.37 16.67 -1.49
N TYR A 485 -11.28 17.47 -0.96
CA TYR A 485 -12.63 17.05 -0.59
C TYR A 485 -13.71 17.41 -1.63
N GLY A 486 -13.32 17.97 -2.78
CA GLY A 486 -14.27 18.38 -3.82
C GLY A 486 -15.25 19.46 -3.37
N GLN A 487 -14.85 20.32 -2.43
CA GLN A 487 -15.69 21.36 -1.82
C GLN A 487 -15.15 22.74 -2.16
N LYS A 488 -16.04 23.73 -2.35
CA LYS A 488 -15.63 25.12 -2.59
C LYS A 488 -14.87 25.72 -1.40
N LYS A 489 -15.24 25.28 -0.17
CA LYS A 489 -14.64 25.75 1.08
C LYS A 489 -14.65 24.61 2.10
N VAL A 490 -13.53 24.40 2.77
CA VAL A 490 -13.36 23.50 3.91
C VAL A 490 -12.91 24.34 5.10
N GLN A 491 -13.58 24.21 6.23
CA GLN A 491 -13.13 24.89 7.45
C GLN A 491 -11.82 24.27 7.91
N PHE A 492 -10.81 25.08 8.17
CA PHE A 492 -9.53 24.61 8.69
C PHE A 492 -9.29 25.15 10.09
N LEU A 493 -9.11 24.21 11.02
CA LEU A 493 -8.77 24.50 12.41
C LEU A 493 -7.40 23.91 12.70
N TYR A 494 -6.56 24.59 13.47
CA TYR A 494 -5.26 24.03 13.81
C TYR A 494 -4.77 24.50 15.18
N ALA A 495 -3.92 23.69 15.79
CA ALA A 495 -3.15 24.07 16.95
C ALA A 495 -1.74 24.49 16.50
N GLN A 496 -1.21 25.57 17.08
CA GLN A 496 0.07 26.16 16.72
C GLN A 496 1.03 26.09 17.91
N PRO A 497 2.22 25.46 17.79
CA PRO A 497 3.27 25.60 18.78
C PRO A 497 3.73 27.05 18.86
N ALA A 498 3.93 27.55 20.07
CA ALA A 498 4.46 28.88 20.29
C ALA A 498 5.96 28.95 19.89
N SER A 499 6.43 30.13 19.49
CA SER A 499 7.84 30.35 19.15
C SER A 499 8.78 30.16 20.36
N SER A 500 8.26 30.28 21.58
CA SER A 500 8.99 29.93 22.81
C SER A 500 9.23 28.43 22.97
N LEU A 501 8.40 27.56 22.33
CA LEU A 501 8.53 26.11 22.35
C LEU A 501 9.38 25.58 21.22
N VAL A 502 9.31 26.22 20.04
CA VAL A 502 10.01 25.76 18.82
C VAL A 502 10.71 26.95 18.18
N GLU A 503 12.03 26.95 18.23
CA GLU A 503 12.84 28.01 17.65
C GLU A 503 12.66 28.10 16.13
N GLY A 504 12.47 29.31 15.63
CA GLY A 504 12.30 29.59 14.20
C GLY A 504 10.93 29.29 13.61
N ILE A 505 9.99 28.75 14.39
CA ILE A 505 8.62 28.56 13.91
C ILE A 505 7.92 29.91 13.73
N THR A 506 7.18 30.06 12.64
CA THR A 506 6.38 31.25 12.37
C THR A 506 4.90 30.90 12.34
N SER A 507 4.03 31.90 12.44
CA SER A 507 2.59 31.68 12.29
C SER A 507 2.21 31.60 10.82
N PRO A 508 1.51 30.51 10.39
CA PRO A 508 1.09 30.38 9.01
C PRO A 508 0.01 31.38 8.63
N LYS A 509 0.05 31.86 7.38
CA LYS A 509 -0.94 32.80 6.81
C LYS A 509 -2.01 32.03 6.05
N ILE A 510 -3.03 31.54 6.76
CA ILE A 510 -4.11 30.72 6.19
C ILE A 510 -5.43 31.48 6.28
N PRO A 511 -5.91 32.11 5.18
CA PRO A 511 -7.13 32.89 5.18
C PRO A 511 -8.35 32.07 5.61
N GLY A 512 -9.14 32.58 6.54
CA GLY A 512 -10.38 31.99 7.03
C GLY A 512 -10.19 30.76 7.92
N SER A 513 -8.96 30.41 8.28
CA SER A 513 -8.69 29.40 9.31
C SER A 513 -8.88 29.99 10.72
N LYS A 514 -8.96 29.09 11.70
CA LYS A 514 -9.00 29.44 13.12
C LYS A 514 -8.01 28.57 13.88
N ASN A 515 -7.34 29.13 14.86
CA ASN A 515 -6.30 28.41 15.59
C ASN A 515 -6.32 28.70 17.10
N THR A 516 -5.64 27.83 17.83
CA THR A 516 -5.22 28.02 19.21
C THR A 516 -3.72 27.71 19.31
N SER A 517 -3.04 28.37 20.27
CA SER A 517 -1.61 28.15 20.50
C SER A 517 -1.36 27.33 21.77
N PHE A 518 -0.19 26.72 21.86
CA PHE A 518 0.32 26.07 23.06
C PHE A 518 1.83 26.30 23.19
N ASP A 519 2.29 26.43 24.43
CA ASP A 519 3.68 26.72 24.80
C ASP A 519 4.42 25.53 25.43
N GLN A 520 3.73 24.40 25.57
CA GLN A 520 4.29 23.12 26.00
C GLN A 520 3.66 21.99 25.16
N TRP A 521 4.46 20.98 24.82
CA TRP A 521 3.90 19.82 24.12
C TRP A 521 2.82 19.14 24.98
N PRO A 522 1.59 19.02 24.46
CA PRO A 522 0.47 18.55 25.26
C PRO A 522 0.65 17.07 25.63
N LYS A 523 0.42 16.75 26.90
CA LYS A 523 0.28 15.36 27.37
C LYS A 523 -1.14 14.84 27.12
N SER A 524 -2.12 15.73 27.01
CA SER A 524 -3.52 15.45 26.67
C SER A 524 -4.05 16.50 25.72
N LEU A 525 -4.93 16.11 24.79
CA LEU A 525 -5.54 17.00 23.81
C LEU A 525 -6.85 17.64 24.27
N LYS A 526 -7.28 17.41 25.51
CA LYS A 526 -8.55 17.90 26.06
C LYS A 526 -8.70 19.44 25.96
N SER A 527 -7.72 20.19 26.42
CA SER A 527 -7.76 21.65 26.40
C SER A 527 -7.79 22.23 24.98
N ILE A 528 -7.00 21.65 24.08
CA ILE A 528 -6.94 22.04 22.66
C ILE A 528 -8.28 21.75 21.97
N ALA A 529 -8.88 20.57 22.23
CA ALA A 529 -10.19 20.22 21.69
C ALA A 529 -11.27 21.24 22.10
N VAL A 530 -11.32 21.60 23.38
CA VAL A 530 -12.27 22.60 23.89
C VAL A 530 -12.02 23.99 23.28
N ALA A 531 -10.76 24.41 23.17
CA ALA A 531 -10.40 25.70 22.59
C ALA A 531 -10.83 25.79 21.11
N LEU A 532 -10.48 24.80 20.30
CA LEU A 532 -10.84 24.75 18.88
C LEU A 532 -12.36 24.66 18.66
N ALA A 533 -13.08 23.90 19.49
CA ALA A 533 -14.54 23.80 19.41
C ALA A 533 -15.23 25.16 19.67
N LYS A 534 -14.74 25.93 20.64
CA LYS A 534 -15.25 27.29 20.91
C LYS A 534 -15.09 28.24 19.73
N LEU A 535 -14.02 28.09 18.96
CA LEU A 535 -13.78 28.89 17.77
C LEU A 535 -14.73 28.53 16.61
N THR A 536 -15.38 27.38 16.61
CA THR A 536 -16.33 26.96 15.56
C THR A 536 -17.77 27.41 15.81
N LYS A 537 -18.05 27.94 17.00
CA LYS A 537 -19.34 28.56 17.31
C LYS A 537 -19.36 29.95 16.67
#